data_c4392dc80fd837b7b4119aa2ad24bc72
#
_entry.id   c4392dc80fd837b7b4119aa2ad24bc72
#
_cell.length_a   1.000
_cell.length_b   1.000
_cell.length_c   1.000
_cell.angle_alpha   90.00
_cell.angle_beta   90.00
_cell.angle_gamma   90.00
#
_symmetry.space_group_name_H-M   'P 1'
#
loop_
_entity.id
_entity.type
_entity.pdbx_description
1 polymer ?
#
loop_
_entity_poly.entity_id
_entity_poly.type
_entity_poly.pdbx_seq_one_letter_code
_entity_poly.pdbx_strand_id
1 'polypeptide(L)'
;MGNIYHDVLERFAKGIELSDYTWFDIPEKAQEALLSQSMEDAIAGSGIGDVFEDARNSYLLKRMEATAKRTIWALMLQVRKGKFVPSGFEVSFSRAERLDAVQFQLGEDEKMRLRGRIDRVDTYETDDKVYVKIIDYKSGNTTFSLLNFYYGLQLQLVVYMNAALELTKKKYKGKDTEPAGIFYYHITDPMVDADGQESEEEIRRSILEQLKVGGLVNEDPEIYGAMDTDFSGTSTVIPVALKADGSLKATSKTASTYEFGLMSHYVRKKIEHVGKEIFA
;
A
#
# COMPACT_ATOMS: atom_id res chain seq x y z
N MET A 1 -17.55 5.26 -4.45
CA MET A 1 -17.17 4.78 -3.10
C MET A 1 -15.66 4.61 -2.96
N GLY A 2 -14.94 3.97 -3.89
CA GLY A 2 -13.47 3.79 -3.77
C GLY A 2 -12.71 5.09 -3.48
N ASN A 3 -12.98 6.14 -4.24
CA ASN A 3 -12.30 7.44 -4.07
C ASN A 3 -12.50 8.08 -2.69
N ILE A 4 -13.64 7.84 -2.03
CA ILE A 4 -13.90 8.38 -0.68
C ILE A 4 -12.97 7.72 0.34
N TYR A 5 -12.76 6.40 0.27
CA TYR A 5 -11.84 5.71 1.17
C TYR A 5 -10.40 6.22 1.01
N HIS A 6 -9.94 6.45 -0.23
CA HIS A 6 -8.62 7.03 -0.48
C HIS A 6 -8.50 8.42 0.16
N ASP A 7 -9.52 9.28 -0.02
CA ASP A 7 -9.53 10.63 0.60
C ASP A 7 -9.55 10.55 2.14
N VAL A 8 -10.33 9.64 2.72
CA VAL A 8 -10.34 9.40 4.18
C VAL A 8 -8.96 8.99 4.69
N LEU A 9 -8.31 8.02 4.02
CA LEU A 9 -7.01 7.51 4.42
C LEU A 9 -5.91 8.59 4.28
N GLU A 10 -5.96 9.39 3.21
CA GLU A 10 -5.05 10.52 3.01
C GLU A 10 -5.22 11.58 4.11
N ARG A 11 -6.48 11.99 4.41
CA ARG A 11 -6.78 12.98 5.46
C ARG A 11 -6.37 12.49 6.83
N PHE A 12 -6.67 11.24 7.15
CA PHE A 12 -6.25 10.62 8.40
C PHE A 12 -4.72 10.66 8.55
N ALA A 13 -3.99 10.29 7.51
CA ALA A 13 -2.53 10.31 7.49
C ALA A 13 -1.98 11.73 7.67
N LYS A 14 -2.50 12.71 6.93
CA LYS A 14 -2.15 14.12 7.10
C LYS A 14 -2.47 14.65 8.49
N GLY A 15 -3.55 14.20 9.08
CA GLY A 15 -3.91 14.56 10.44
C GLY A 15 -2.90 14.04 11.47
N ILE A 16 -2.36 12.83 11.29
CA ILE A 16 -1.25 12.33 12.13
C ILE A 16 -0.01 13.22 11.92
N GLU A 17 0.37 13.52 10.67
CA GLU A 17 1.54 14.36 10.36
C GLU A 17 1.44 15.78 10.96
N LEU A 18 0.23 16.32 11.10
CA LEU A 18 -0.03 17.65 11.67
C LEU A 18 -0.22 17.63 13.19
N SER A 19 -0.31 16.46 13.80
CA SER A 19 -0.45 16.28 15.25
C SER A 19 0.91 16.14 15.95
N ASP A 20 0.89 16.14 17.27
CA ASP A 20 2.07 15.83 18.09
C ASP A 20 2.33 14.31 18.20
N TYR A 21 1.52 13.49 17.55
CA TYR A 21 1.60 12.04 17.60
C TYR A 21 2.30 11.46 16.36
N THR A 22 2.76 10.22 16.51
CA THR A 22 3.26 9.38 15.42
C THR A 22 2.31 8.20 15.17
N TRP A 23 2.55 7.48 14.06
CA TRP A 23 1.84 6.23 13.76
C TRP A 23 1.96 5.18 14.87
N PHE A 24 3.00 5.26 15.70
CA PHE A 24 3.31 4.28 16.73
C PHE A 24 2.67 4.60 18.08
N ASP A 25 2.46 5.86 18.41
CA ASP A 25 2.06 6.31 19.76
C ASP A 25 0.71 7.02 19.84
N ILE A 26 0.06 7.33 18.69
CA ILE A 26 -1.25 8.00 18.71
C ILE A 26 -2.29 7.20 19.53
N PRO A 27 -2.92 7.80 20.56
CA PRO A 27 -3.90 7.14 21.41
C PRO A 27 -5.19 6.81 20.65
N GLU A 28 -5.89 5.77 21.06
CA GLU A 28 -7.13 5.30 20.41
C GLU A 28 -8.20 6.39 20.28
N LYS A 29 -8.40 7.20 21.35
CA LYS A 29 -9.35 8.33 21.31
C LYS A 29 -8.99 9.38 20.25
N ALA A 30 -7.69 9.65 20.07
CA ALA A 30 -7.23 10.60 19.07
C ALA A 30 -7.39 10.00 17.65
N GLN A 31 -7.16 8.69 17.50
CA GLN A 31 -7.43 7.99 16.23
C GLN A 31 -8.90 8.05 15.84
N GLU A 32 -9.81 7.80 16.80
CA GLU A 32 -11.26 7.86 16.56
C GLU A 32 -11.72 9.27 16.19
N ALA A 33 -11.25 10.29 16.90
CA ALA A 33 -11.58 11.69 16.59
C ALA A 33 -11.08 12.09 15.19
N LEU A 34 -9.83 11.74 14.87
CA LEU A 34 -9.21 12.04 13.58
C LEU A 34 -9.91 11.31 12.43
N LEU A 35 -10.31 10.05 12.64
CA LEU A 35 -11.07 9.29 11.65
C LEU A 35 -12.44 9.92 11.40
N SER A 36 -13.19 10.29 12.47
CA SER A 36 -14.50 10.94 12.32
C SER A 36 -14.39 12.22 11.51
N GLN A 37 -13.42 13.09 11.84
CA GLN A 37 -13.16 14.31 11.10
C GLN A 37 -12.79 14.03 9.63
N SER A 38 -11.92 13.05 9.39
CA SER A 38 -11.50 12.66 8.04
C SER A 38 -12.67 12.14 7.19
N MET A 39 -13.60 11.40 7.80
CA MET A 39 -14.82 10.92 7.14
C MET A 39 -15.76 12.07 6.79
N GLU A 40 -16.04 12.97 7.74
CA GLU A 40 -16.89 14.15 7.52
C GLU A 40 -16.36 15.02 6.38
N ASP A 41 -15.07 15.33 6.40
CA ASP A 41 -14.41 16.14 5.39
C ASP A 41 -14.38 15.48 4.00
N ALA A 42 -14.16 14.17 3.94
CA ALA A 42 -14.17 13.41 2.69
C ALA A 42 -15.57 13.35 2.08
N ILE A 43 -16.60 13.16 2.89
CA ILE A 43 -18.00 13.15 2.46
C ILE A 43 -18.42 14.54 1.96
N ALA A 44 -18.12 15.58 2.72
CA ALA A 44 -18.38 16.96 2.34
C ALA A 44 -17.69 17.36 1.02
N GLY A 45 -16.41 16.96 0.87
CA GLY A 45 -15.63 17.23 -0.34
C GLY A 45 -16.06 16.43 -1.57
N SER A 46 -16.75 15.31 -1.39
CA SER A 46 -17.20 14.46 -2.49
C SER A 46 -18.44 14.98 -3.24
N GLY A 47 -19.13 15.97 -2.70
CA GLY A 47 -20.40 16.48 -3.24
C GLY A 47 -21.57 15.50 -3.16
N ILE A 48 -21.42 14.40 -2.44
CA ILE A 48 -22.46 13.35 -2.28
C ILE A 48 -23.28 13.58 -1.02
N GLY A 49 -22.96 14.59 -0.21
CA GLY A 49 -23.64 14.89 1.06
C GLY A 49 -25.18 14.93 0.94
N ASP A 50 -25.70 15.62 -0.06
CA ASP A 50 -27.15 15.76 -0.31
C ASP A 50 -27.83 14.43 -0.74
N VAL A 51 -27.06 13.45 -1.21
CA VAL A 51 -27.58 12.14 -1.64
C VAL A 51 -27.85 11.23 -0.45
N PHE A 52 -27.34 11.54 0.73
CA PHE A 52 -27.43 10.68 1.92
C PHE A 52 -28.60 10.98 2.87
N GLU A 53 -29.56 11.81 2.47
CA GLU A 53 -30.75 12.11 3.29
C GLU A 53 -31.77 10.95 3.40
N ASP A 54 -31.71 9.98 2.47
CA ASP A 54 -32.57 8.80 2.48
C ASP A 54 -32.09 7.69 3.43
N ALA A 55 -33.03 6.91 4.00
CA ALA A 55 -32.72 5.80 4.92
C ALA A 55 -31.77 4.73 4.33
N ARG A 56 -31.85 4.47 3.02
CA ARG A 56 -30.95 3.56 2.31
C ARG A 56 -29.52 4.13 2.29
N ASN A 57 -29.38 5.41 2.09
CA ASN A 57 -28.10 6.10 2.01
C ASN A 57 -27.48 6.26 3.39
N SER A 58 -28.29 6.46 4.44
CA SER A 58 -27.83 6.42 5.84
C SER A 58 -27.22 5.06 6.22
N TYR A 59 -27.79 3.94 5.73
CA TYR A 59 -27.19 2.62 5.92
C TYR A 59 -25.83 2.48 5.21
N LEU A 60 -25.72 2.99 3.98
CA LEU A 60 -24.46 2.96 3.24
C LEU A 60 -23.38 3.77 3.93
N LEU A 61 -23.69 4.94 4.49
CA LEU A 61 -22.76 5.76 5.28
C LEU A 61 -22.25 4.99 6.49
N LYS A 62 -23.13 4.41 7.30
CA LYS A 62 -22.73 3.60 8.47
C LYS A 62 -21.82 2.44 8.09
N ARG A 63 -22.10 1.78 6.96
CA ARG A 63 -21.24 0.70 6.45
C ARG A 63 -19.89 1.22 5.99
N MET A 64 -19.85 2.37 5.33
CA MET A 64 -18.59 3.01 4.92
C MET A 64 -17.76 3.39 6.13
N GLU A 65 -18.38 3.98 7.15
CA GLU A 65 -17.72 4.34 8.40
C GLU A 65 -17.14 3.10 9.11
N ALA A 66 -17.92 2.03 9.24
CA ALA A 66 -17.47 0.77 9.82
C ALA A 66 -16.27 0.19 9.05
N THR A 67 -16.32 0.20 7.70
CA THR A 67 -15.23 -0.27 6.85
C THR A 67 -13.98 0.61 7.01
N ALA A 68 -14.12 1.93 7.04
CA ALA A 68 -13.00 2.85 7.25
C ALA A 68 -12.37 2.66 8.64
N LYS A 69 -13.20 2.53 9.68
CA LYS A 69 -12.75 2.26 11.06
C LYS A 69 -11.96 0.94 11.13
N ARG A 70 -12.47 -0.11 10.51
CA ARG A 70 -11.80 -1.41 10.43
C ARG A 70 -10.47 -1.32 9.66
N THR A 71 -10.46 -0.62 8.55
CA THR A 71 -9.27 -0.41 7.72
C THR A 71 -8.17 0.31 8.50
N ILE A 72 -8.49 1.46 9.12
CA ILE A 72 -7.52 2.24 9.91
C ILE A 72 -7.01 1.45 11.10
N TRP A 73 -7.90 0.76 11.82
CA TRP A 73 -7.49 -0.12 12.92
C TRP A 73 -6.47 -1.18 12.47
N ALA A 74 -6.72 -1.87 11.35
CA ALA A 74 -5.81 -2.89 10.84
C ALA A 74 -4.48 -2.28 10.37
N LEU A 75 -4.51 -1.16 9.63
CA LEU A 75 -3.31 -0.48 9.14
C LEU A 75 -2.45 0.04 10.29
N MET A 76 -3.06 0.59 11.35
CA MET A 76 -2.34 1.03 12.55
C MET A 76 -1.63 -0.14 13.25
N LEU A 77 -2.31 -1.27 13.39
CA LEU A 77 -1.70 -2.48 13.96
C LEU A 77 -0.55 -3.02 13.10
N GLN A 78 -0.71 -3.01 11.77
CA GLN A 78 0.33 -3.44 10.85
C GLN A 78 1.56 -2.53 10.91
N VAL A 79 1.39 -1.20 10.99
CA VAL A 79 2.51 -0.27 11.16
C VAL A 79 3.24 -0.52 12.46
N ARG A 80 2.51 -0.69 13.58
CA ARG A 80 3.09 -0.91 14.92
C ARG A 80 3.83 -2.24 15.07
N LYS A 81 3.54 -3.22 14.22
CA LYS A 81 4.27 -4.50 14.20
C LYS A 81 5.61 -4.44 13.47
N GLY A 82 5.89 -3.37 12.75
CA GLY A 82 7.11 -3.23 11.95
C GLY A 82 7.91 -1.97 12.28
N LYS A 83 8.93 -1.75 11.48
CA LYS A 83 9.81 -0.56 11.52
C LYS A 83 9.58 0.37 10.35
N PHE A 84 8.76 -0.02 9.38
CA PHE A 84 8.41 0.83 8.23
C PHE A 84 7.50 1.96 8.67
N VAL A 85 7.90 3.18 8.33
CA VAL A 85 7.15 4.40 8.63
C VAL A 85 6.41 4.85 7.37
N PRO A 86 5.09 5.07 7.43
CA PRO A 86 4.36 5.73 6.36
C PRO A 86 4.96 7.12 6.11
N SER A 87 5.49 7.34 4.91
CA SER A 87 6.29 8.53 4.56
C SER A 87 5.74 9.33 3.38
N GLY A 88 4.67 8.83 2.74
CA GLY A 88 3.98 9.54 1.67
C GLY A 88 2.61 8.94 1.38
N PHE A 89 1.63 9.83 1.18
CA PHE A 89 0.26 9.48 0.81
C PHE A 89 -0.15 10.26 -0.43
N GLU A 90 -0.89 9.61 -1.33
CA GLU A 90 -1.33 10.19 -2.60
C GLU A 90 -0.17 10.89 -3.35
N VAL A 91 1.01 10.24 -3.34
CA VAL A 91 2.25 10.77 -3.90
C VAL A 91 2.14 10.87 -5.42
N SER A 92 1.95 12.09 -5.91
CA SER A 92 1.81 12.36 -7.34
C SER A 92 3.18 12.37 -8.02
N PHE A 93 3.30 11.69 -9.14
CA PHE A 93 4.39 11.89 -10.08
C PHE A 93 3.86 12.55 -11.35
N SER A 94 3.88 13.87 -11.35
CA SER A 94 3.34 14.75 -12.40
C SER A 94 4.45 15.39 -13.23
N ARG A 95 4.04 16.34 -14.10
CA ARG A 95 4.96 17.08 -14.98
C ARG A 95 6.08 17.85 -14.26
N ALA A 96 5.89 18.25 -13.02
CA ALA A 96 6.85 19.06 -12.26
C ALA A 96 8.07 18.26 -11.81
N GLU A 97 7.92 16.95 -11.61
CA GLU A 97 9.00 16.06 -11.20
C GLU A 97 9.55 15.32 -12.42
N ARG A 98 10.82 15.62 -12.75
CA ARG A 98 11.54 14.90 -13.80
C ARG A 98 12.04 13.56 -13.23
N LEU A 99 11.18 12.53 -13.33
CA LEU A 99 11.52 11.17 -12.95
C LEU A 99 11.83 10.36 -14.21
N ASP A 100 13.03 9.81 -14.27
CA ASP A 100 13.44 8.95 -15.38
C ASP A 100 12.69 7.61 -15.39
N ALA A 101 12.23 7.16 -14.22
CA ALA A 101 11.42 5.96 -14.06
C ALA A 101 10.10 5.98 -14.85
N VAL A 102 9.56 7.16 -15.15
CA VAL A 102 8.27 7.34 -15.83
C VAL A 102 8.38 8.11 -17.16
N GLN A 103 9.59 8.33 -17.67
CA GLN A 103 9.88 8.93 -18.97
C GLN A 103 10.45 7.90 -19.94
N PHE A 104 9.91 7.90 -21.17
CA PHE A 104 10.25 6.91 -22.18
C PHE A 104 10.53 7.64 -23.50
N GLN A 105 11.65 7.31 -24.13
CA GLN A 105 11.96 7.73 -25.50
C GLN A 105 11.37 6.70 -26.46
N LEU A 106 10.47 7.12 -27.34
CA LEU A 106 9.79 6.24 -28.31
C LEU A 106 10.43 6.29 -29.70
N GLY A 107 10.91 7.45 -30.13
CA GLY A 107 11.58 7.72 -31.37
C GLY A 107 12.65 8.80 -31.20
N GLU A 108 13.14 9.42 -32.28
CA GLU A 108 14.14 10.48 -32.20
C GLU A 108 13.60 11.71 -31.45
N ASP A 109 12.38 12.14 -31.76
CA ASP A 109 11.75 13.31 -31.15
C ASP A 109 10.55 12.96 -30.24
N GLU A 110 10.07 11.72 -30.27
CA GLU A 110 8.87 11.30 -29.55
C GLU A 110 9.19 10.83 -28.15
N LYS A 111 8.50 11.45 -27.18
CA LYS A 111 8.63 11.15 -25.75
C LYS A 111 7.27 10.88 -25.13
N MET A 112 7.20 9.78 -24.40
CA MET A 112 6.06 9.45 -23.57
C MET A 112 6.39 9.64 -22.10
N ARG A 113 5.42 10.12 -21.34
CA ARG A 113 5.52 10.22 -19.89
C ARG A 113 4.28 9.65 -19.24
N LEU A 114 4.48 8.77 -18.30
CA LEU A 114 3.40 8.30 -17.43
C LEU A 114 3.11 9.34 -16.35
N ARG A 115 1.85 9.37 -15.95
CA ARG A 115 1.37 10.12 -14.80
C ARG A 115 0.63 9.18 -13.89
N GLY A 116 0.72 9.42 -12.61
CA GLY A 116 0.03 8.61 -11.64
C GLY A 116 0.15 9.18 -10.25
N ARG A 117 -0.45 8.47 -9.32
CA ARG A 117 -0.47 8.81 -7.91
C ARG A 117 -0.36 7.50 -7.14
N ILE A 118 0.64 7.43 -6.26
CA ILE A 118 0.89 6.28 -5.39
C ILE A 118 0.10 6.50 -4.12
N ASP A 119 -0.81 5.61 -3.79
CA ASP A 119 -1.71 5.80 -2.65
C ASP A 119 -0.93 5.92 -1.34
N ARG A 120 0.08 5.05 -1.13
CA ARG A 120 0.93 5.07 0.05
C ARG A 120 2.34 4.56 -0.22
N VAL A 121 3.31 5.28 0.32
CA VAL A 121 4.74 4.89 0.35
C VAL A 121 5.18 4.81 1.81
N ASP A 122 5.77 3.70 2.22
CA ASP A 122 6.41 3.56 3.52
C ASP A 122 7.91 3.33 3.32
N THR A 123 8.70 3.83 4.25
CA THR A 123 10.16 3.71 4.23
C THR A 123 10.69 3.12 5.53
N TYR A 124 11.74 2.32 5.41
CA TYR A 124 12.56 1.89 6.54
C TYR A 124 14.00 2.30 6.24
N GLU A 125 14.55 3.15 7.10
CA GLU A 125 15.87 3.75 6.95
C GLU A 125 16.88 3.04 7.85
N THR A 126 18.04 2.68 7.26
CA THR A 126 19.23 2.19 7.94
C THR A 126 20.38 3.19 7.76
N ASP A 127 21.57 2.87 8.20
CA ASP A 127 22.73 3.77 8.10
C ASP A 127 23.08 4.09 6.64
N ASP A 128 23.01 3.10 5.76
CA ASP A 128 23.46 3.16 4.36
C ASP A 128 22.34 3.01 3.32
N LYS A 129 21.16 2.53 3.74
CA LYS A 129 20.05 2.21 2.83
C LYS A 129 18.72 2.79 3.28
N VAL A 130 17.83 2.95 2.32
CA VAL A 130 16.40 3.19 2.56
C VAL A 130 15.59 2.15 1.79
N TYR A 131 14.89 1.31 2.51
CA TYR A 131 13.97 0.33 1.95
C TYR A 131 12.60 0.95 1.72
N VAL A 132 12.05 0.72 0.54
CA VAL A 132 10.77 1.31 0.10
C VAL A 132 9.73 0.23 -0.12
N LYS A 133 8.58 0.36 0.50
CA LYS A 133 7.40 -0.43 0.15
C LYS A 133 6.28 0.50 -0.31
N ILE A 134 5.49 0.02 -1.27
CA ILE A 134 4.30 0.73 -1.74
C ILE A 134 3.06 -0.09 -1.47
N ILE A 135 1.98 0.62 -1.19
CA ILE A 135 0.65 0.03 -0.98
C ILE A 135 -0.33 0.80 -1.86
N ASP A 136 -1.09 0.07 -2.65
CA ASP A 136 -2.18 0.57 -3.48
C ASP A 136 -3.50 0.03 -2.92
N TYR A 137 -4.42 0.92 -2.57
CA TYR A 137 -5.69 0.57 -1.95
C TYR A 137 -6.71 0.12 -2.98
N LYS A 138 -7.37 -1.00 -2.74
CA LYS A 138 -8.38 -1.56 -3.65
C LYS A 138 -9.70 -1.82 -2.92
N SER A 139 -10.79 -1.32 -3.47
CA SER A 139 -12.15 -1.63 -3.01
C SER A 139 -12.73 -2.90 -3.64
N GLY A 140 -12.00 -3.58 -4.52
CA GLY A 140 -12.38 -4.82 -5.19
C GLY A 140 -11.38 -5.95 -4.91
N ASN A 141 -11.64 -7.14 -5.43
CA ASN A 141 -10.85 -8.37 -5.20
C ASN A 141 -9.64 -8.49 -6.14
N THR A 142 -8.83 -7.45 -6.27
CA THR A 142 -7.64 -7.46 -7.12
C THR A 142 -6.48 -8.12 -6.40
N THR A 143 -5.96 -9.23 -6.91
CA THR A 143 -4.75 -9.89 -6.37
C THR A 143 -3.59 -9.74 -7.35
N PHE A 144 -2.38 -9.55 -6.85
CA PHE A 144 -1.19 -9.52 -7.69
C PHE A 144 -0.89 -10.91 -8.25
N SER A 145 -0.66 -10.96 -9.57
CA SER A 145 -0.34 -12.17 -10.30
C SER A 145 0.83 -11.93 -11.24
N LEU A 146 1.91 -12.71 -11.09
CA LEU A 146 3.06 -12.66 -12.01
C LEU A 146 2.66 -12.98 -13.44
N LEU A 147 1.65 -13.83 -13.64
CA LEU A 147 1.13 -14.14 -14.98
C LEU A 147 0.45 -12.91 -15.59
N ASN A 148 -0.43 -12.24 -14.85
CA ASN A 148 -1.07 -11.01 -15.33
C ASN A 148 -0.04 -9.89 -15.54
N PHE A 149 0.97 -9.81 -14.69
CA PHE A 149 2.10 -8.89 -14.84
C PHE A 149 2.84 -9.18 -16.17
N TYR A 150 3.17 -10.43 -16.44
CA TYR A 150 3.85 -10.85 -17.68
C TYR A 150 3.03 -10.49 -18.93
N TYR A 151 1.72 -10.62 -18.89
CA TYR A 151 0.86 -10.19 -20.01
C TYR A 151 0.63 -8.67 -20.08
N GLY A 152 1.15 -7.89 -19.13
CA GLY A 152 1.03 -6.43 -19.12
C GLY A 152 -0.27 -5.91 -18.51
N LEU A 153 -1.04 -6.77 -17.82
CA LEU A 153 -2.33 -6.44 -17.22
C LEU A 153 -2.19 -5.83 -15.81
N GLN A 154 -1.03 -5.98 -15.15
CA GLN A 154 -0.78 -5.51 -13.78
C GLN A 154 0.58 -4.83 -13.65
N LEU A 155 0.89 -3.84 -14.48
CA LEU A 155 2.18 -3.11 -14.46
C LEU A 155 2.23 -2.04 -13.38
N GLN A 156 1.09 -1.59 -12.87
CA GLN A 156 0.93 -0.42 -11.99
C GLN A 156 1.87 -0.45 -10.78
N LEU A 157 1.87 -1.52 -10.00
CA LEU A 157 2.68 -1.61 -8.78
C LEU A 157 4.18 -1.47 -9.06
N VAL A 158 4.68 -2.07 -10.14
CA VAL A 158 6.12 -1.98 -10.47
C VAL A 158 6.47 -0.59 -10.99
N VAL A 159 5.59 0.05 -11.78
CA VAL A 159 5.76 1.46 -12.19
C VAL A 159 5.80 2.37 -10.96
N TYR A 160 4.90 2.16 -10.02
CA TYR A 160 4.84 2.93 -8.78
C TYR A 160 6.09 2.73 -7.92
N MET A 161 6.57 1.50 -7.81
CA MET A 161 7.82 1.19 -7.10
C MET A 161 9.00 1.93 -7.74
N ASN A 162 9.13 1.90 -9.06
CA ASN A 162 10.22 2.59 -9.76
C ASN A 162 10.19 4.11 -9.51
N ALA A 163 9.01 4.72 -9.55
CA ALA A 163 8.83 6.13 -9.24
C ALA A 163 9.15 6.43 -7.75
N ALA A 164 8.68 5.60 -6.84
CA ALA A 164 8.92 5.75 -5.40
C ALA A 164 10.41 5.63 -5.04
N LEU A 165 11.12 4.67 -5.64
CA LEU A 165 12.57 4.51 -5.44
C LEU A 165 13.34 5.75 -5.90
N GLU A 166 13.00 6.32 -7.08
CA GLU A 166 13.66 7.52 -7.58
C GLU A 166 13.36 8.75 -6.71
N LEU A 167 12.10 8.93 -6.28
CA LEU A 167 11.72 10.00 -5.36
C LEU A 167 12.44 9.88 -4.02
N THR A 168 12.49 8.66 -3.46
CA THR A 168 13.19 8.38 -2.20
C THR A 168 14.68 8.66 -2.33
N LYS A 169 15.33 8.25 -3.42
CA LYS A 169 16.75 8.53 -3.68
C LYS A 169 17.04 10.03 -3.73
N LYS A 170 16.12 10.83 -4.30
CA LYS A 170 16.25 12.30 -4.32
C LYS A 170 16.13 12.92 -2.92
N LYS A 171 15.25 12.34 -2.08
CA LYS A 171 15.01 12.79 -0.70
C LYS A 171 16.16 12.40 0.24
N TYR A 172 16.66 11.18 0.14
CA TYR A 172 17.69 10.60 1.03
C TYR A 172 19.05 10.56 0.32
N LYS A 173 19.66 11.74 0.14
CA LYS A 173 20.95 11.87 -0.53
C LYS A 173 22.06 11.11 0.22
N GLY A 174 22.80 10.28 -0.50
CA GLY A 174 23.91 9.51 0.05
C GLY A 174 23.54 8.13 0.57
N LYS A 175 22.28 7.74 0.51
CA LYS A 175 21.82 6.37 0.81
C LYS A 175 21.33 5.66 -0.44
N ASP A 176 21.57 4.37 -0.50
CA ASP A 176 21.01 3.52 -1.55
C ASP A 176 19.53 3.24 -1.27
N THR A 177 18.72 3.12 -2.32
CA THR A 177 17.30 2.82 -2.20
C THR A 177 17.00 1.44 -2.78
N GLU A 178 16.33 0.60 -2.01
CA GLU A 178 15.98 -0.77 -2.39
C GLU A 178 14.48 -1.05 -2.25
N PRO A 179 13.90 -1.87 -3.15
CA PRO A 179 12.51 -2.28 -3.05
C PRO A 179 12.32 -3.26 -1.90
N ALA A 180 11.41 -2.95 -0.99
CA ALA A 180 11.02 -3.83 0.10
C ALA A 180 9.78 -4.66 -0.24
N GLY A 181 8.83 -4.10 -0.98
CA GLY A 181 7.64 -4.83 -1.40
C GLY A 181 6.62 -3.98 -2.14
N ILE A 182 5.81 -4.66 -2.93
CA ILE A 182 4.73 -4.07 -3.71
C ILE A 182 3.41 -4.73 -3.32
N PHE A 183 2.42 -3.93 -2.90
CA PHE A 183 1.23 -4.47 -2.27
C PHE A 183 -0.06 -3.86 -2.79
N TYR A 184 -1.10 -4.70 -2.83
CA TYR A 184 -2.50 -4.29 -2.76
C TYR A 184 -3.00 -4.46 -1.33
N TYR A 185 -3.76 -3.49 -0.86
CA TYR A 185 -4.52 -3.59 0.38
C TYR A 185 -6.01 -3.51 0.06
N HIS A 186 -6.77 -4.51 0.49
CA HIS A 186 -8.22 -4.55 0.26
C HIS A 186 -8.96 -3.80 1.36
N ILE A 187 -9.64 -2.71 0.96
CA ILE A 187 -10.54 -1.97 1.85
C ILE A 187 -11.84 -2.76 1.97
N THR A 188 -11.96 -3.49 3.06
CA THR A 188 -13.13 -4.32 3.35
C THR A 188 -13.36 -4.43 4.85
N ASP A 189 -14.55 -4.80 5.24
CA ASP A 189 -14.89 -5.18 6.62
C ASP A 189 -15.22 -6.68 6.62
N PRO A 190 -14.22 -7.54 6.87
CA PRO A 190 -14.42 -8.98 6.81
C PRO A 190 -15.33 -9.45 7.95
N MET A 191 -16.22 -10.36 7.63
CA MET A 191 -16.97 -11.13 8.62
C MET A 191 -16.18 -12.39 8.95
N VAL A 192 -16.08 -12.68 10.24
CA VAL A 192 -15.51 -13.94 10.76
C VAL A 192 -16.68 -14.74 11.34
N ASP A 193 -16.85 -15.94 10.83
CA ASP A 193 -17.79 -16.89 11.43
C ASP A 193 -17.14 -17.37 12.74
N ALA A 194 -17.76 -17.00 13.86
CA ALA A 194 -17.40 -17.45 15.19
C ALA A 194 -18.51 -18.38 15.71
N ASP A 195 -18.17 -19.58 16.11
CA ASP A 195 -19.11 -20.54 16.70
C ASP A 195 -19.36 -20.29 18.20
N GLY A 196 -18.76 -19.22 18.74
CA GLY A 196 -18.90 -18.79 20.13
C GLY A 196 -17.92 -19.45 21.08
N GLN A 197 -16.97 -20.25 20.57
CA GLN A 197 -15.92 -20.88 21.37
C GLN A 197 -14.55 -20.15 21.24
N GLU A 198 -14.37 -19.32 20.19
CA GLU A 198 -13.15 -18.59 19.97
C GLU A 198 -12.99 -17.44 20.96
N SER A 199 -11.77 -17.22 21.38
CA SER A 199 -11.37 -16.04 22.15
C SER A 199 -11.40 -14.78 21.27
N GLU A 200 -11.54 -13.63 21.92
CA GLU A 200 -11.45 -12.33 21.21
C GLU A 200 -10.11 -12.18 20.46
N GLU A 201 -9.04 -12.76 20.97
CA GLU A 201 -7.72 -12.73 20.35
C GLU A 201 -7.66 -13.57 19.06
N GLU A 202 -8.28 -14.75 19.05
CA GLU A 202 -8.40 -15.59 17.87
C GLU A 202 -9.25 -14.92 16.78
N ILE A 203 -10.39 -14.33 17.16
CA ILE A 203 -11.23 -13.55 16.25
C ILE A 203 -10.44 -12.38 15.66
N ARG A 204 -9.74 -11.62 16.51
CA ARG A 204 -8.90 -10.50 16.09
C ARG A 204 -7.82 -10.94 15.10
N ARG A 205 -7.14 -12.04 15.39
CA ARG A 205 -6.13 -12.62 14.50
C ARG A 205 -6.72 -13.02 13.15
N SER A 206 -7.87 -13.69 13.15
CA SER A 206 -8.57 -14.10 11.93
C SER A 206 -8.96 -12.90 11.04
N ILE A 207 -9.42 -11.81 11.66
CA ILE A 207 -9.69 -10.55 10.95
C ILE A 207 -8.41 -9.98 10.34
N LEU A 208 -7.30 -9.94 11.09
CA LEU A 208 -6.02 -9.43 10.59
C LEU A 208 -5.45 -10.28 9.46
N GLU A 209 -5.61 -11.60 9.51
CA GLU A 209 -5.20 -12.50 8.43
C GLU A 209 -5.97 -12.22 7.12
N GLN A 210 -7.24 -11.82 7.20
CA GLN A 210 -8.02 -11.43 6.03
C GLN A 210 -7.67 -10.01 5.52
N LEU A 211 -7.18 -9.13 6.41
CA LEU A 211 -6.81 -7.75 6.10
C LEU A 211 -5.32 -7.55 5.84
N LYS A 212 -4.52 -8.62 5.81
CA LYS A 212 -3.11 -8.51 5.45
C LYS A 212 -2.93 -8.05 4.00
N VAL A 213 -1.84 -7.34 3.73
CA VAL A 213 -1.51 -6.94 2.37
C VAL A 213 -1.26 -8.14 1.47
N GLY A 214 -1.65 -8.04 0.19
CA GLY A 214 -1.35 -9.02 -0.85
C GLY A 214 -0.36 -8.47 -1.85
N GLY A 215 0.59 -9.29 -2.35
CA GLY A 215 1.59 -8.80 -3.30
C GLY A 215 2.89 -9.57 -3.20
N LEU A 216 4.02 -8.89 -3.43
CA LEU A 216 5.36 -9.45 -3.31
C LEU A 216 6.17 -8.72 -2.24
N VAL A 217 6.89 -9.49 -1.43
CA VAL A 217 7.82 -9.03 -0.39
C VAL A 217 9.24 -9.32 -0.85
N ASN A 218 10.19 -8.45 -0.54
CA ASN A 218 11.60 -8.78 -0.71
C ASN A 218 11.97 -9.95 0.23
N GLU A 219 12.65 -10.97 -0.31
CA GLU A 219 12.97 -12.20 0.43
C GLU A 219 14.08 -12.04 1.47
N ASP A 220 14.72 -10.87 1.52
CA ASP A 220 15.76 -10.58 2.52
C ASP A 220 15.15 -10.60 3.93
N PRO A 221 15.71 -11.43 4.86
CA PRO A 221 15.24 -11.52 6.25
C PRO A 221 15.23 -10.18 7.00
N GLU A 222 16.18 -9.29 6.72
CA GLU A 222 16.19 -7.94 7.31
C GLU A 222 14.95 -7.14 6.89
N ILE A 223 14.57 -7.24 5.62
CA ILE A 223 13.46 -6.48 5.05
C ILE A 223 12.12 -7.01 5.53
N TYR A 224 11.85 -8.31 5.37
CA TYR A 224 10.54 -8.83 5.80
C TYR A 224 10.42 -8.86 7.33
N GLY A 225 11.51 -9.05 8.07
CA GLY A 225 11.54 -8.92 9.52
C GLY A 225 11.32 -7.48 10.01
N ALA A 226 11.68 -6.47 9.22
CA ALA A 226 11.33 -5.09 9.52
C ALA A 226 9.87 -4.73 9.21
N MET A 227 9.14 -5.55 8.44
CA MET A 227 7.70 -5.36 8.20
C MET A 227 6.81 -5.97 9.27
N ASP A 228 7.23 -7.08 9.88
CA ASP A 228 6.57 -7.75 11.00
C ASP A 228 7.66 -8.33 11.90
N THR A 229 7.93 -7.68 13.03
CA THR A 229 9.11 -7.97 13.87
C THR A 229 8.98 -9.23 14.70
N ASP A 230 7.76 -9.66 14.99
CA ASP A 230 7.49 -10.67 16.00
C ASP A 230 6.78 -11.92 15.46
N PHE A 231 6.68 -12.08 14.12
CA PHE A 231 5.96 -13.24 13.62
C PHE A 231 6.81 -14.51 13.62
N SER A 232 6.20 -15.57 14.11
CA SER A 232 6.66 -16.94 13.96
C SER A 232 5.59 -17.74 13.21
N GLY A 233 6.00 -18.49 12.18
CA GLY A 233 5.05 -19.18 11.32
C GLY A 233 4.45 -18.25 10.25
N THR A 234 3.16 -17.94 10.29
CA THR A 234 2.50 -17.11 9.26
C THR A 234 2.30 -15.67 9.75
N SER A 235 2.78 -14.68 8.98
CA SER A 235 2.55 -13.27 9.28
C SER A 235 1.09 -12.88 9.06
N THR A 236 0.57 -12.00 9.91
CA THR A 236 -0.73 -11.33 9.76
C THR A 236 -0.61 -9.97 9.09
N VAL A 237 0.60 -9.55 8.73
CA VAL A 237 0.89 -8.27 8.08
C VAL A 237 1.17 -8.44 6.59
N ILE A 238 2.04 -9.37 6.26
CA ILE A 238 2.59 -9.59 4.91
C ILE A 238 2.38 -11.04 4.44
N PRO A 239 2.38 -11.31 3.13
CA PRO A 239 2.19 -12.67 2.59
C PRO A 239 3.44 -13.55 2.72
N VAL A 240 3.99 -13.64 3.93
CA VAL A 240 5.17 -14.44 4.28
C VAL A 240 4.83 -15.45 5.36
N ALA A 241 5.35 -16.64 5.22
CA ALA A 241 5.27 -17.69 6.23
C ALA A 241 6.64 -18.38 6.38
N LEU A 242 7.02 -18.65 7.63
CA LEU A 242 8.27 -19.32 7.99
C LEU A 242 8.02 -20.76 8.42
N LYS A 243 9.01 -21.62 8.15
CA LYS A 243 9.09 -22.96 8.72
C LYS A 243 9.66 -22.88 10.15
N ALA A 244 9.68 -24.01 10.84
CA ALA A 244 10.24 -24.10 12.19
C ALA A 244 11.75 -23.78 12.26
N ASP A 245 12.47 -23.97 11.15
CA ASP A 245 13.89 -23.64 11.01
C ASP A 245 14.15 -22.18 10.62
N GLY A 246 13.10 -21.34 10.53
CA GLY A 246 13.19 -19.95 10.14
C GLY A 246 13.26 -19.70 8.62
N SER A 247 13.32 -20.74 7.79
CA SER A 247 13.31 -20.58 6.33
C SER A 247 11.92 -20.28 5.79
N LEU A 248 11.86 -19.65 4.62
CA LEU A 248 10.60 -19.31 3.95
C LEU A 248 9.83 -20.59 3.54
N LYS A 249 8.51 -20.59 3.79
CA LYS A 249 7.61 -21.62 3.21
C LYS A 249 7.37 -21.31 1.73
N ALA A 250 7.12 -22.35 0.94
CA ALA A 250 6.78 -22.22 -0.49
C ALA A 250 5.50 -21.42 -0.76
N THR A 251 4.66 -21.22 0.25
CA THR A 251 3.46 -20.39 0.17
C THR A 251 3.73 -18.88 0.31
N SER A 252 4.95 -18.51 0.71
CA SER A 252 5.36 -17.12 0.79
C SER A 252 5.39 -16.48 -0.60
N LYS A 253 4.96 -15.23 -0.68
CA LYS A 253 4.98 -14.44 -1.93
C LYS A 253 6.15 -13.48 -1.87
N THR A 254 7.33 -13.97 -2.27
CA THR A 254 8.58 -13.22 -2.19
C THR A 254 9.27 -13.12 -3.54
N ALA A 255 10.13 -12.14 -3.67
CA ALA A 255 11.05 -11.95 -4.77
C ALA A 255 12.37 -11.37 -4.23
N SER A 256 13.49 -11.73 -4.82
CA SER A 256 14.80 -11.13 -4.50
C SER A 256 14.90 -9.69 -5.03
N THR A 257 15.83 -8.90 -4.49
CA THR A 257 16.15 -7.57 -5.03
C THR A 257 16.50 -7.64 -6.52
N TYR A 258 17.19 -8.71 -6.95
CA TYR A 258 17.50 -8.96 -8.35
C TYR A 258 16.22 -9.15 -9.19
N GLU A 259 15.26 -9.94 -8.73
CA GLU A 259 13.99 -10.18 -9.43
C GLU A 259 13.13 -8.90 -9.48
N PHE A 260 13.12 -8.07 -8.45
CA PHE A 260 12.53 -6.73 -8.52
C PHE A 260 13.18 -5.88 -9.62
N GLY A 261 14.51 -5.96 -9.78
CA GLY A 261 15.25 -5.33 -10.87
C GLY A 261 14.84 -5.84 -12.24
N LEU A 262 14.65 -7.16 -12.39
CA LEU A 262 14.15 -7.77 -13.63
C LEU A 262 12.73 -7.30 -13.97
N MET A 263 11.84 -7.24 -12.98
CA MET A 263 10.47 -6.72 -13.17
C MET A 263 10.49 -5.25 -13.60
N SER A 264 11.33 -4.44 -12.98
CA SER A 264 11.53 -3.03 -13.35
C SER A 264 11.96 -2.89 -14.82
N HIS A 265 12.96 -3.66 -15.24
CA HIS A 265 13.46 -3.65 -16.62
C HIS A 265 12.40 -4.13 -17.60
N TYR A 266 11.68 -5.20 -17.26
CA TYR A 266 10.58 -5.73 -18.07
C TYR A 266 9.48 -4.69 -18.28
N VAL A 267 9.00 -4.07 -17.22
CA VAL A 267 7.97 -3.03 -17.29
C VAL A 267 8.40 -1.89 -18.19
N ARG A 268 9.65 -1.43 -18.06
CA ARG A 268 10.17 -0.37 -18.91
C ARG A 268 10.08 -0.72 -20.39
N LYS A 269 10.58 -1.90 -20.76
CA LYS A 269 10.51 -2.39 -22.16
C LYS A 269 9.07 -2.57 -22.64
N LYS A 270 8.19 -3.11 -21.80
CA LYS A 270 6.79 -3.34 -22.16
C LYS A 270 6.06 -2.02 -22.42
N ILE A 271 6.27 -1.01 -21.59
CA ILE A 271 5.68 0.32 -21.77
C ILE A 271 6.24 1.03 -23.01
N GLU A 272 7.56 0.93 -23.26
CA GLU A 272 8.17 1.47 -24.48
C GLU A 272 7.57 0.83 -25.75
N HIS A 273 7.38 -0.49 -25.74
CA HIS A 273 6.77 -1.22 -26.85
C HIS A 273 5.33 -0.76 -27.10
N VAL A 274 4.48 -0.77 -26.05
CA VAL A 274 3.09 -0.32 -26.14
C VAL A 274 3.02 1.16 -26.58
N GLY A 275 3.90 2.00 -26.04
CA GLY A 275 4.00 3.40 -26.46
C GLY A 275 4.27 3.55 -27.94
N LYS A 276 5.21 2.79 -28.50
CA LYS A 276 5.51 2.78 -29.94
C LYS A 276 4.33 2.32 -30.79
N GLU A 277 3.60 1.28 -30.34
CA GLU A 277 2.40 0.80 -31.04
C GLU A 277 1.25 1.84 -31.05
N ILE A 278 1.12 2.66 -30.01
CA ILE A 278 0.10 3.72 -29.92
C ILE A 278 0.45 4.89 -30.87
N PHE A 279 1.74 5.17 -31.07
CA PHE A 279 2.23 6.30 -31.88
C PHE A 279 2.56 5.93 -33.33
N ALA A 280 2.54 4.63 -33.70
CA ALA A 280 2.69 4.15 -35.06
C ALA A 280 1.41 4.35 -35.86
#